data_d6b9dbefc60c6adc79d242b845c84468
#
_entry.id   d6b9dbefc60c6adc79d242b845c84468
#
_cell.length_a   1.000
_cell.length_b   1.000
_cell.length_c   1.000
_cell.angle_alpha   90.00
_cell.angle_beta   90.00
_cell.angle_gamma   90.00
#
_symmetry.space_group_name_H-M   'P 1'
#
loop_
_entity.id
_entity.type
_entity.pdbx_description
1 polymer ?
#
loop_
_entity_poly.entity_id
_entity_poly.type
_entity_poly.pdbx_seq_one_letter_code
_entity_poly.pdbx_strand_id
1 'polypeptide(L)'
;IETLFTILEVLGTTPRDFFDDSLNERKIVYNEEDQTSYFDEDKKYQIQWLIPTSNEKEMEPVLITLQKDGEYKQFEPSLSETFIYVLKGKIRVVLGEEQYIASEGNAVYYEASENHQIINANNGKTMLLLVATESYL
;
A
#
# COMPACT_ATOMS: atom_id res chain seq x y z
N ILE A 1 20.98 -14.42 15.58
CA ILE A 1 19.74 -15.24 15.75
C ILE A 1 20.08 -16.63 16.28
N GLU A 2 21.05 -17.31 15.71
CA GLU A 2 21.46 -18.62 16.19
C GLU A 2 21.94 -18.57 17.64
N THR A 3 22.72 -17.55 17.98
CA THR A 3 23.17 -17.33 19.35
C THR A 3 22.00 -17.11 20.27
N LEU A 4 20.99 -16.34 19.83
CA LEU A 4 19.81 -16.07 20.61
C LEU A 4 18.98 -17.34 20.84
N PHE A 5 18.84 -18.20 19.84
CA PHE A 5 18.16 -19.48 19.98
C PHE A 5 18.84 -20.35 21.05
N THR A 6 20.16 -20.39 21.04
CA THR A 6 20.95 -21.13 22.02
C THR A 6 20.70 -20.60 23.42
N ILE A 7 20.67 -19.28 23.60
CA ILE A 7 20.40 -18.64 24.90
C ILE A 7 19.00 -18.99 25.37
N LEU A 8 18.00 -18.95 24.51
CA LEU A 8 16.62 -19.27 24.85
C LEU A 8 16.47 -20.73 25.31
N GLU A 9 17.15 -21.64 24.66
CA GLU A 9 17.15 -23.04 25.06
C GLU A 9 17.73 -23.22 26.46
N VAL A 10 18.84 -22.53 26.75
CA VAL A 10 19.47 -22.57 28.05
C VAL A 10 18.55 -22.00 29.13
N LEU A 11 17.78 -20.98 28.81
CA LEU A 11 16.86 -20.34 29.73
C LEU A 11 15.56 -21.13 29.92
N GLY A 12 15.37 -22.23 29.17
CA GLY A 12 14.16 -23.04 29.24
C GLY A 12 12.96 -22.44 28.54
N THR A 13 13.17 -21.39 27.74
CA THR A 13 12.13 -20.78 26.93
C THR A 13 12.20 -21.35 25.52
N THR A 14 11.06 -21.66 24.92
CA THR A 14 11.07 -22.14 23.55
C THR A 14 11.32 -20.97 22.61
N PRO A 15 12.11 -21.15 21.56
CA PRO A 15 12.30 -20.11 20.57
C PRO A 15 10.98 -19.63 19.97
N ARG A 16 10.03 -20.52 19.84
CA ARG A 16 8.72 -20.22 19.29
C ARG A 16 7.99 -19.16 20.13
N ASP A 17 7.96 -19.31 21.42
CA ASP A 17 7.25 -18.38 22.30
C ASP A 17 7.90 -17.01 22.30
N PHE A 18 9.23 -16.97 22.30
CA PHE A 18 9.96 -15.71 22.28
C PHE A 18 9.87 -14.99 20.94
N PHE A 19 9.89 -15.74 19.86
CA PHE A 19 9.91 -15.19 18.49
C PHE A 19 8.54 -15.15 17.84
N ASP A 20 7.47 -15.20 18.60
CA ASP A 20 6.14 -15.19 18.05
C ASP A 20 5.93 -13.99 17.12
N ASP A 21 6.31 -12.80 17.58
CA ASP A 21 6.23 -11.58 16.76
C ASP A 21 7.19 -11.62 15.58
N SER A 22 8.38 -12.16 15.78
CA SER A 22 9.37 -12.27 14.69
C SER A 22 8.95 -13.27 13.63
N LEU A 23 8.20 -14.32 14.01
CA LEU A 23 7.66 -15.27 13.05
C LEU A 23 6.61 -14.59 12.17
N ASN A 24 5.84 -13.66 12.71
CA ASN A 24 4.90 -12.87 11.93
C ASN A 24 5.64 -12.01 10.91
N GLU A 25 6.81 -11.47 11.25
CA GLU A 25 7.64 -10.72 10.34
C GLU A 25 8.19 -11.57 9.19
N ARG A 26 8.31 -12.88 9.41
CA ARG A 26 8.79 -13.84 8.42
C ARG A 26 7.66 -14.44 7.58
N LYS A 27 6.44 -14.05 7.85
CA LYS A 27 5.31 -14.51 7.07
C LYS A 27 5.50 -14.03 5.63
N ILE A 28 5.27 -14.91 4.69
CA ILE A 28 5.47 -14.62 3.26
C ILE A 28 4.14 -14.44 2.54
N VAL A 29 3.17 -15.30 2.88
CA VAL A 29 1.86 -15.26 2.24
C VAL A 29 0.83 -14.67 3.19
N TYR A 30 0.11 -13.67 2.71
CA TYR A 30 -0.94 -13.00 3.48
C TYR A 30 -2.26 -13.21 2.76
N ASN A 31 -3.26 -13.72 3.49
CA ASN A 31 -4.59 -13.94 2.94
C ASN A 31 -5.51 -12.76 3.27
N GLU A 32 -6.76 -12.83 2.84
CA GLU A 32 -7.71 -11.73 3.06
C GLU A 32 -7.93 -11.41 4.54
N GLU A 33 -7.83 -12.41 5.42
CA GLU A 33 -8.02 -12.19 6.85
C GLU A 33 -6.90 -11.36 7.47
N ASP A 34 -5.72 -11.39 6.87
CA ASP A 34 -4.56 -10.62 7.34
C ASP A 34 -4.62 -9.15 6.90
N GLN A 35 -5.45 -8.85 5.92
CA GLN A 35 -5.52 -7.55 5.28
C GLN A 35 -6.54 -6.65 5.96
N THR A 36 -6.28 -5.35 5.93
CA THR A 36 -7.20 -4.37 6.50
C THR A 36 -7.66 -3.41 5.41
N SER A 37 -8.88 -2.92 5.53
CA SER A 37 -9.41 -1.98 4.55
C SER A 37 -10.13 -0.83 5.23
N TYR A 38 -10.21 0.28 4.51
CA TYR A 38 -10.89 1.49 4.94
C TYR A 38 -11.64 2.07 3.76
N PHE A 39 -12.87 2.51 3.99
CA PHE A 39 -13.70 3.13 2.98
C PHE A 39 -14.00 4.57 3.39
N ASP A 40 -13.76 5.51 2.47
CA ASP A 40 -14.06 6.93 2.65
C ASP A 40 -15.31 7.26 1.82
N GLU A 41 -16.43 7.51 2.49
CA GLU A 41 -17.70 7.79 1.82
C GLU A 41 -17.70 9.14 1.11
N ASP A 42 -17.00 10.12 1.66
CA ASP A 42 -16.98 11.46 1.08
C ASP A 42 -16.17 11.50 -0.23
N LYS A 43 -15.02 10.85 -0.23
CA LYS A 43 -14.15 10.80 -1.40
C LYS A 43 -14.42 9.61 -2.30
N LYS A 44 -15.26 8.68 -1.87
CA LYS A 44 -15.71 7.52 -2.63
C LYS A 44 -14.57 6.61 -3.07
N TYR A 45 -13.71 6.26 -2.15
CA TYR A 45 -12.64 5.28 -2.42
C TYR A 45 -12.55 4.27 -1.28
N GLN A 46 -11.98 3.11 -1.61
CA GLN A 46 -11.61 2.11 -0.62
C GLN A 46 -10.13 1.82 -0.78
N ILE A 47 -9.42 1.78 0.33
CA ILE A 47 -8.02 1.35 0.35
C ILE A 47 -7.93 0.06 1.15
N GLN A 48 -7.19 -0.90 0.62
CA GLN A 48 -6.96 -2.19 1.27
C GLN A 48 -5.46 -2.39 1.41
N TRP A 49 -4.99 -2.43 2.65
CA TRP A 49 -3.59 -2.71 2.94
C TRP A 49 -3.39 -4.22 2.82
N LEU A 50 -2.63 -4.62 1.81
CA LEU A 50 -2.41 -6.04 1.49
C LEU A 50 -1.45 -6.70 2.47
N ILE A 51 -0.53 -5.93 3.01
CA ILE A 51 0.47 -6.40 3.96
C ILE A 51 0.28 -5.67 5.28
N PRO A 52 -0.05 -6.36 6.37
CA PRO A 52 -0.14 -5.72 7.68
C PRO A 52 1.25 -5.21 8.09
N THR A 53 1.28 -4.10 8.82
CA THR A 53 2.52 -3.43 9.23
C THR A 53 3.43 -3.00 8.08
N SER A 54 2.89 -2.87 6.87
CA SER A 54 3.68 -2.44 5.72
C SER A 54 4.26 -1.04 5.89
N ASN A 55 3.66 -0.21 6.74
CA ASN A 55 4.17 1.11 7.09
C ASN A 55 5.54 1.04 7.79
N GLU A 56 5.93 -0.14 8.28
CA GLU A 56 7.23 -0.38 8.91
C GLU A 56 8.23 -1.00 7.92
N LYS A 57 7.82 -1.23 6.68
CA LYS A 57 8.62 -1.86 5.64
C LYS A 57 9.02 -0.84 4.58
N GLU A 58 9.94 -1.22 3.72
CA GLU A 58 10.39 -0.33 2.64
C GLU A 58 9.32 -0.05 1.61
N MET A 59 8.46 -1.03 1.34
CA MET A 59 7.37 -0.89 0.38
C MET A 59 6.04 -1.08 1.07
N GLU A 60 5.08 -0.25 0.72
CA GLU A 60 3.70 -0.37 1.21
C GLU A 60 2.77 -0.61 0.03
N PRO A 61 2.41 -1.88 -0.25
CA PRO A 61 1.48 -2.19 -1.33
C PRO A 61 0.05 -2.09 -0.84
N VAL A 62 -0.78 -1.39 -1.60
CA VAL A 62 -2.21 -1.26 -1.31
C VAL A 62 -3.02 -1.45 -2.57
N LEU A 63 -4.23 -1.95 -2.40
CA LEU A 63 -5.22 -2.05 -3.45
C LEU A 63 -6.23 -0.92 -3.24
N ILE A 64 -6.40 -0.08 -4.24
CA ILE A 64 -7.34 1.04 -4.16
C ILE A 64 -8.46 0.83 -5.15
N THR A 65 -9.69 0.99 -4.66
CA THR A 65 -10.89 0.95 -5.48
C THR A 65 -11.53 2.32 -5.43
N LEU A 66 -11.68 2.95 -6.61
CA LEU A 66 -12.33 4.24 -6.73
C LEU A 66 -13.72 4.02 -7.31
N GLN A 67 -14.75 4.53 -6.65
CA GLN A 67 -16.09 4.53 -7.19
C GLN A 67 -16.20 5.62 -8.25
N LYS A 68 -17.32 5.65 -8.98
CA LYS A 68 -17.56 6.72 -9.95
C LYS A 68 -17.42 8.07 -9.23
N ASP A 69 -16.71 9.00 -9.84
CA ASP A 69 -16.41 10.31 -9.29
C ASP A 69 -15.58 10.27 -8.00
N GLY A 70 -15.00 9.11 -7.70
CA GLY A 70 -14.13 8.96 -6.53
C GLY A 70 -12.75 9.54 -6.75
N GLU A 71 -12.12 9.91 -5.65
CA GLU A 71 -10.75 10.41 -5.68
C GLU A 71 -10.03 9.96 -4.42
N TYR A 72 -8.78 9.55 -4.58
CA TYR A 72 -7.96 9.24 -3.42
C TYR A 72 -7.52 10.57 -2.79
N LYS A 73 -7.23 10.56 -1.50
CA LYS A 73 -6.87 11.79 -0.79
C LYS A 73 -5.66 12.49 -1.42
N GLN A 74 -5.61 13.81 -1.30
CA GLN A 74 -4.50 14.59 -1.78
C GLN A 74 -3.34 14.49 -0.79
N PHE A 75 -2.13 14.34 -1.31
CA PHE A 75 -0.92 14.21 -0.51
C PHE A 75 -0.01 15.41 -0.69
N GLU A 76 0.66 15.78 0.40
CA GLU A 76 1.73 16.76 0.34
C GLU A 76 3.02 16.11 -0.18
N PRO A 77 4.00 16.91 -0.61
CA PRO A 77 5.26 16.36 -1.11
C PRO A 77 5.95 15.45 -0.10
N SER A 78 6.57 14.40 -0.62
CA SER A 78 7.27 13.38 0.15
C SER A 78 8.51 12.94 -0.62
N LEU A 79 9.45 12.33 0.05
CA LEU A 79 10.62 11.73 -0.60
C LEU A 79 10.33 10.32 -1.14
N SER A 80 9.08 9.89 -1.02
CA SER A 80 8.65 8.56 -1.43
C SER A 80 8.62 8.41 -2.94
N GLU A 81 8.88 7.18 -3.40
CA GLU A 81 8.63 6.77 -4.77
C GLU A 81 7.31 6.01 -4.79
N THR A 82 6.53 6.20 -5.85
CA THR A 82 5.23 5.58 -5.98
C THR A 82 5.10 4.88 -7.33
N PHE A 83 4.65 3.63 -7.27
CA PHE A 83 4.33 2.82 -8.44
C PHE A 83 2.84 2.53 -8.43
N ILE A 84 2.19 2.66 -9.60
CA ILE A 84 0.77 2.33 -9.76
C ILE A 84 0.61 1.43 -10.97
N TYR A 85 -0.20 0.39 -10.83
CA TYR A 85 -0.63 -0.42 -11.95
C TYR A 85 -2.16 -0.39 -12.01
N VAL A 86 -2.72 0.03 -13.13
CA VAL A 86 -4.18 0.13 -13.30
C VAL A 86 -4.72 -1.24 -13.66
N LEU A 87 -5.44 -1.86 -12.74
CA LEU A 87 -6.02 -3.18 -12.93
C LEU A 87 -7.32 -3.14 -13.72
N LYS A 88 -8.11 -2.08 -13.54
CA LYS A 88 -9.39 -1.91 -14.22
C LYS A 88 -9.75 -0.44 -14.23
N GLY A 89 -10.25 0.05 -15.35
CA GLY A 89 -10.75 1.41 -15.47
C GLY A 89 -9.68 2.40 -15.93
N LYS A 90 -9.77 3.60 -15.41
CA LYS A 90 -8.91 4.70 -15.85
C LYS A 90 -8.75 5.70 -14.71
N ILE A 91 -7.53 6.21 -14.54
CA ILE A 91 -7.25 7.21 -13.52
C ILE A 91 -6.61 8.46 -14.14
N ARG A 92 -6.78 9.57 -13.42
CA ARG A 92 -6.02 10.79 -13.66
C ARG A 92 -5.06 10.96 -12.49
N VAL A 93 -3.77 11.04 -12.79
CA VAL A 93 -2.73 11.30 -11.80
C VAL A 93 -2.35 12.77 -11.88
N VAL A 94 -2.50 13.47 -10.78
CA VAL A 94 -2.16 14.89 -10.68
C VAL A 94 -0.85 15.02 -9.93
N LEU A 95 0.16 15.60 -10.56
CA LEU A 95 1.49 15.85 -9.97
C LEU A 95 1.78 17.33 -10.07
N GLY A 96 1.60 18.07 -8.97
CA GLY A 96 1.72 19.52 -9.00
C GLY A 96 0.70 20.11 -9.98
N GLU A 97 1.19 20.76 -11.03
CA GLU A 97 0.34 21.35 -12.07
C GLU A 97 0.12 20.43 -13.28
N GLU A 98 0.80 19.30 -13.30
CA GLU A 98 0.73 18.35 -14.43
C GLU A 98 -0.32 17.29 -14.17
N GLN A 99 -0.98 16.83 -15.22
CA GLN A 99 -1.98 15.77 -15.17
C GLN A 99 -1.70 14.70 -16.19
N TYR A 100 -1.88 13.45 -15.79
CA TYR A 100 -1.61 12.29 -16.64
C TYR A 100 -2.77 11.32 -16.57
N ILE A 101 -3.11 10.72 -17.70
CA ILE A 101 -4.17 9.70 -17.77
C ILE A 101 -3.52 8.34 -17.92
N ALA A 102 -3.94 7.40 -17.07
CA ALA A 102 -3.51 6.01 -17.15
C ALA A 102 -4.73 5.10 -17.21
N SER A 103 -4.74 4.21 -18.19
CA SER A 103 -5.84 3.28 -18.42
C SER A 103 -5.43 1.87 -18.02
N GLU A 104 -6.41 0.95 -18.03
CA GLU A 104 -6.19 -0.45 -17.69
C GLU A 104 -4.94 -1.00 -18.39
N GLY A 105 -4.08 -1.64 -17.61
CA GLY A 105 -2.82 -2.20 -18.10
C GLY A 105 -1.65 -1.22 -18.13
N ASN A 106 -1.89 0.06 -17.87
CA ASN A 106 -0.81 1.05 -17.82
C ASN A 106 -0.14 1.03 -16.45
N ALA A 107 1.15 1.32 -16.44
CA ALA A 107 1.93 1.48 -15.21
C ALA A 107 2.34 2.95 -15.07
N VAL A 108 2.33 3.43 -13.84
CA VAL A 108 2.71 4.80 -13.51
C VAL A 108 3.81 4.75 -12.45
N TYR A 109 4.83 5.57 -12.60
CA TYR A 109 5.90 5.66 -11.63
C TYR A 109 6.32 7.11 -11.47
N TYR A 110 6.40 7.57 -10.22
CA TYR A 110 6.81 8.94 -9.96
C TYR A 110 7.41 9.07 -8.56
N GLU A 111 8.19 10.12 -8.38
CA GLU A 111 8.65 10.54 -7.08
C GLU A 111 7.61 11.52 -6.54
N ALA A 112 7.24 11.34 -5.28
CA ALA A 112 6.18 12.15 -4.68
C ALA A 112 6.71 13.51 -4.20
N SER A 113 7.53 14.18 -5.02
CA SER A 113 8.18 15.45 -4.69
C SER A 113 7.28 16.66 -4.80
N GLU A 114 6.07 16.50 -5.34
CA GLU A 114 5.09 17.56 -5.48
C GLU A 114 3.77 17.10 -4.85
N ASN A 115 2.84 18.02 -4.68
CA ASN A 115 1.48 17.66 -4.27
C ASN A 115 0.92 16.70 -5.31
N HIS A 116 0.29 15.63 -4.87
CA HIS A 116 -0.20 14.62 -5.80
C HIS A 116 -1.53 14.05 -5.36
N GLN A 117 -2.29 13.58 -6.35
CA GLN A 117 -3.61 13.01 -6.13
C GLN A 117 -3.95 12.04 -7.25
N ILE A 118 -4.75 11.03 -6.94
CA ILE A 118 -5.26 10.06 -7.91
C ILE A 118 -6.77 10.22 -7.96
N ILE A 119 -7.30 10.47 -9.16
CA ILE A 119 -8.72 10.70 -9.38
C ILE A 119 -9.25 9.67 -10.36
N ASN A 120 -10.47 9.17 -10.11
CA ASN A 120 -11.12 8.26 -11.04
C ASN A 120 -11.52 9.03 -12.30
N ALA A 121 -10.99 8.62 -13.44
CA ALA A 121 -11.32 9.21 -14.75
C ALA A 121 -12.21 8.29 -15.59
N ASN A 122 -12.70 7.21 -14.98
CA ASN A 122 -13.58 6.26 -15.63
C ASN A 122 -15.04 6.58 -15.31
N ASN A 123 -15.95 6.15 -16.16
CA ASN A 123 -17.38 6.33 -15.94
C ASN A 123 -17.97 5.21 -15.07
N GLY A 124 -17.17 4.58 -14.28
CA GLY A 124 -17.52 3.50 -13.37
C GLY A 124 -16.40 3.26 -12.39
N LYS A 125 -16.42 2.11 -11.75
CA LYS A 125 -15.40 1.73 -10.76
C LYS A 125 -14.03 1.56 -11.42
N THR A 126 -13.00 1.99 -10.72
CA THR A 126 -11.60 1.81 -11.12
C THR A 126 -10.86 1.11 -10.00
N MET A 127 -9.99 0.16 -10.34
CA MET A 127 -9.16 -0.56 -9.39
C MET A 127 -7.70 -0.44 -9.79
N LEU A 128 -6.84 -0.17 -8.81
CA LEU A 128 -5.41 -0.03 -9.04
C LEU A 128 -4.62 -0.63 -7.89
N LEU A 129 -3.43 -1.10 -8.22
CA LEU A 129 -2.43 -1.52 -7.24
C LEU A 129 -1.44 -0.37 -7.10
N LEU A 130 -1.24 0.09 -5.88
CA LEU A 130 -0.30 1.16 -5.59
C LEU A 130 0.74 0.66 -4.62
N VAL A 131 2.01 0.93 -4.93
CA VAL A 131 3.12 0.60 -4.04
C VAL A 131 3.91 1.87 -3.79
N ALA A 132 4.03 2.25 -2.53
CA ALA A 132 4.78 3.44 -2.13
C ALA A 132 5.92 3.05 -1.20
N THR A 133 7.05 3.75 -1.33
CA THR A 133 8.14 3.63 -0.37
C THR A 133 7.96 4.68 0.71
N GLU A 134 8.59 4.49 1.88
CA GLU A 134 8.52 5.45 3.00
C GLU A 134 7.08 5.87 3.30
N SER A 135 6.31 4.94 3.79
CA SER A 135 4.87 5.05 4.04
C SER A 135 4.33 6.48 4.22
N TYR A 136 3.51 6.92 3.28
CA TYR A 136 2.74 8.17 3.39
C TYR A 136 1.24 7.93 3.22
N LEU A 137 0.85 6.69 3.02
CA LEU A 137 -0.53 6.30 2.65
C LEU A 137 -1.52 6.30 3.81
#